data_abdeb2aa8bdbf191d90de11873574337
#
_entry.id   abdeb2aa8bdbf191d90de11873574337
#
_cell.length_a   1.000
_cell.length_b   1.000
_cell.length_c   1.000
_cell.angle_alpha   90.00
_cell.angle_beta   90.00
_cell.angle_gamma   90.00
#
_symmetry.space_group_name_H-M   'P 1'
#
loop_
_entity.id
_entity.type
_entity.pdbx_description
1 polymer ?
#
loop_
_entity_poly.entity_id
_entity_poly.type
_entity_poly.pdbx_seq_one_letter_code
_entity_poly.pdbx_strand_id
1 'polypeptide(L)'
;MVVKILGSKDTAAYNAAKSIVLSRGYKICSDDCSCYHLAIAPLLTEKIPDEALREPLLGTLIFHPSPLPYGRGASSIKWAYRRHEPITAATWFWADNGYDTGDICEQEVVRIDYELRPRDFYEQHVIPAMQRTLERCLNGIKNGSPRRVPQVHEYSSFDKKI
;
A
#
# COMPACT_ATOMS: atom_id res chain seq x y z
N MET A 1 15.68 10.27 6.72
CA MET A 1 15.42 8.90 6.24
C MET A 1 15.51 8.86 4.72
N VAL A 2 16.02 7.78 4.17
CA VAL A 2 16.05 7.51 2.72
C VAL A 2 14.99 6.43 2.42
N VAL A 3 14.12 6.70 1.45
CA VAL A 3 13.00 5.83 1.08
C VAL A 3 13.15 5.39 -0.38
N LYS A 4 13.00 4.11 -0.64
CA LYS A 4 12.91 3.57 -2.01
C LYS A 4 11.45 3.37 -2.37
N ILE A 5 11.01 3.91 -3.50
CA ILE A 5 9.66 3.70 -4.01
C ILE A 5 9.71 2.67 -5.12
N LEU A 6 9.01 1.56 -4.93
CA LEU A 6 8.94 0.46 -5.88
C LEU A 6 7.76 0.65 -6.84
N GLY A 7 7.93 0.20 -8.08
CA GLY A 7 6.89 0.27 -9.10
C GLY A 7 7.17 1.28 -10.20
N SER A 8 6.24 1.41 -11.14
CA SER A 8 6.38 2.30 -12.29
C SER A 8 6.23 3.77 -11.91
N LYS A 9 7.21 4.58 -12.29
CA LYS A 9 7.26 6.03 -12.02
C LYS A 9 6.15 6.83 -12.73
N ASP A 10 5.51 6.24 -13.72
CA ASP A 10 4.46 6.91 -14.52
C ASP A 10 3.05 6.77 -13.90
N THR A 11 2.92 6.04 -12.81
CA THR A 11 1.60 5.82 -12.19
C THR A 11 1.22 6.95 -11.25
N ALA A 12 -0.10 7.23 -11.17
CA ALA A 12 -0.65 8.21 -10.24
C ALA A 12 -0.33 7.84 -8.78
N ALA A 13 -0.40 6.56 -8.44
CA ALA A 13 -0.07 6.06 -7.10
C ALA A 13 1.40 6.31 -6.72
N TYR A 14 2.34 6.03 -7.63
CA TYR A 14 3.76 6.30 -7.41
C TYR A 14 4.00 7.79 -7.13
N ASN A 15 3.46 8.66 -7.97
CA ASN A 15 3.65 10.10 -7.85
C ASN A 15 2.99 10.67 -6.59
N ALA A 16 1.81 10.16 -6.21
CA ALA A 16 1.14 10.53 -4.97
C ALA A 16 1.94 10.13 -3.72
N ALA A 17 2.47 8.91 -3.68
CA ALA A 17 3.34 8.47 -2.58
C ALA A 17 4.65 9.26 -2.52
N LYS A 18 5.27 9.51 -3.68
CA LYS A 18 6.47 10.35 -3.79
C LYS A 18 6.26 11.74 -3.19
N SER A 19 5.13 12.37 -3.49
CA SER A 19 4.77 13.68 -2.95
C SER A 19 4.74 13.68 -1.42
N ILE A 20 4.17 12.66 -0.79
CA ILE A 20 4.15 12.52 0.67
C ILE A 20 5.55 12.34 1.25
N VAL A 21 6.37 11.47 0.67
CA VAL A 21 7.75 11.23 1.12
C VAL A 21 8.57 12.52 1.10
N LEU A 22 8.49 13.27 0.00
CA LEU A 22 9.22 14.53 -0.17
C LEU A 22 8.69 15.64 0.76
N SER A 23 7.38 15.75 0.95
CA SER A 23 6.77 16.76 1.85
C SER A 23 7.23 16.59 3.30
N ARG A 24 7.67 15.42 3.68
CA ARG A 24 8.21 15.13 5.01
C ARG A 24 9.72 15.36 5.11
N GLY A 25 10.36 15.86 4.07
CA GLY A 25 11.79 16.11 4.03
C GLY A 25 12.64 14.84 3.91
N TYR A 26 12.05 13.71 3.53
CA TYR A 26 12.80 12.47 3.30
C TYR A 26 13.39 12.46 1.90
N LYS A 27 14.49 11.73 1.74
CA LYS A 27 15.15 11.55 0.44
C LYS A 27 14.63 10.30 -0.25
N ILE A 28 14.48 10.39 -1.55
CA ILE A 28 14.14 9.22 -2.37
C ILE A 28 15.44 8.59 -2.88
N CYS A 29 15.56 7.29 -2.67
CA CYS A 29 16.66 6.49 -3.17
C CYS A 29 16.64 6.46 -4.70
N SER A 30 17.79 6.75 -5.33
CA SER A 30 17.97 6.55 -6.76
C SER A 30 18.01 5.06 -7.11
N ASP A 31 17.88 4.73 -8.39
CA ASP A 31 17.87 3.33 -8.84
C ASP A 31 19.16 2.57 -8.47
N ASP A 32 20.28 3.29 -8.41
CA ASP A 32 21.62 2.77 -8.07
C ASP A 32 21.92 2.75 -6.56
N CYS A 33 20.98 3.19 -5.75
CA CYS A 33 21.17 3.26 -4.30
C CYS A 33 21.06 1.87 -3.66
N SER A 34 22.09 1.48 -2.94
CA SER A 34 22.16 0.19 -2.23
C SER A 34 21.82 0.28 -0.74
N CYS A 35 21.64 1.50 -0.21
CA CYS A 35 21.35 1.73 1.20
C CYS A 35 20.14 2.64 1.37
N TYR A 36 19.05 2.08 1.87
CA TYR A 36 17.84 2.83 2.19
C TYR A 36 17.17 2.25 3.45
N HIS A 37 16.41 3.09 4.13
CA HIS A 37 15.82 2.73 5.41
C HIS A 37 14.49 2.00 5.26
N LEU A 38 13.68 2.44 4.30
CA LEU A 38 12.32 1.95 4.07
C LEU A 38 12.08 1.79 2.58
N ALA A 39 11.44 0.70 2.19
CA ALA A 39 10.84 0.57 0.86
C ALA A 39 9.32 0.75 0.96
N ILE A 40 8.72 1.39 -0.05
CA ILE A 40 7.26 1.48 -0.19
C ILE A 40 6.85 1.09 -1.60
N ALA A 41 5.77 0.35 -1.71
CA ALA A 41 5.18 -0.09 -2.99
C ALA A 41 3.73 0.42 -3.08
N PRO A 42 3.50 1.61 -3.65
CA PRO A 42 2.16 2.19 -3.75
C PRO A 42 1.26 1.52 -4.79
N LEU A 43 1.86 0.86 -5.76
CA LEU A 43 1.17 0.01 -6.72
C LEU A 43 2.10 -1.12 -7.13
N LEU A 44 1.79 -2.32 -6.64
CA LEU A 44 2.57 -3.51 -6.92
C LEU A 44 1.84 -4.38 -7.95
N THR A 45 2.51 -4.70 -9.05
CA THR A 45 1.97 -5.58 -10.11
C THR A 45 2.61 -6.95 -10.12
N GLU A 46 3.75 -7.10 -9.43
CA GLU A 46 4.49 -8.34 -9.34
C GLU A 46 4.97 -8.58 -7.90
N LYS A 47 5.16 -9.83 -7.53
CA LYS A 47 5.68 -10.17 -6.21
C LYS A 47 7.10 -9.64 -6.04
N ILE A 48 7.38 -9.00 -4.92
CA ILE A 48 8.72 -8.57 -4.56
C ILE A 48 9.55 -9.82 -4.22
N PRO A 49 10.74 -10.00 -4.81
CA PRO A 49 11.63 -11.11 -4.44
C PRO A 49 11.99 -11.06 -2.95
N ASP A 50 12.08 -12.24 -2.32
CA ASP A 50 12.37 -12.35 -0.89
C ASP A 50 13.70 -11.68 -0.49
N GLU A 51 14.67 -11.67 -1.39
CA GLU A 51 15.95 -10.97 -1.20
C GLU A 51 15.76 -9.47 -1.08
N ALA A 52 14.96 -8.88 -1.97
CA ALA A 52 14.64 -7.44 -1.97
C ALA A 52 13.84 -7.02 -0.72
N LEU A 53 13.06 -7.91 -0.11
CA LEU A 53 12.36 -7.64 1.15
C LEU A 53 13.31 -7.45 2.34
N ARG A 54 14.52 -7.97 2.26
CA ARG A 54 15.52 -7.90 3.34
C ARG A 54 16.48 -6.71 3.25
N GLU A 55 16.47 -6.02 2.10
CA GLU A 55 17.37 -4.88 1.88
C GLU A 55 17.07 -3.67 2.77
N PRO A 56 15.82 -3.22 2.95
CA PRO A 56 15.55 -2.04 3.75
C PRO A 56 15.64 -2.33 5.26
N LEU A 57 16.28 -1.41 5.99
CA LEU A 57 16.50 -1.56 7.45
C LEU A 57 15.21 -1.70 8.25
N LEU A 58 14.14 -0.99 7.83
CA LEU A 58 12.84 -0.96 8.51
C LEU A 58 11.83 -1.93 7.92
N GLY A 59 12.11 -2.44 6.73
CA GLY A 59 11.19 -3.30 5.97
C GLY A 59 10.53 -2.60 4.79
N THR A 60 9.55 -3.28 4.21
CA THR A 60 8.83 -2.84 3.01
C THR A 60 7.35 -2.71 3.32
N LEU A 61 6.78 -1.54 3.05
CA LEU A 61 5.34 -1.29 3.11
C LEU A 61 4.73 -1.43 1.72
N ILE A 62 3.67 -2.23 1.61
CA ILE A 62 2.90 -2.41 0.38
C ILE A 62 1.52 -1.80 0.58
N PHE A 63 1.07 -1.04 -0.42
CA PHE A 63 -0.30 -0.55 -0.48
C PHE A 63 -1.21 -1.55 -1.17
N HIS A 64 -2.36 -1.83 -0.56
CA HIS A 64 -3.40 -2.68 -1.12
C HIS A 64 -4.78 -2.05 -0.90
N PRO A 65 -5.57 -1.84 -1.98
CA PRO A 65 -6.86 -1.16 -1.89
C PRO A 65 -7.99 -2.13 -1.55
N SER A 66 -7.91 -2.75 -0.39
CA SER A 66 -8.98 -3.57 0.19
C SER A 66 -8.91 -3.55 1.71
N PRO A 67 -10.01 -3.89 2.41
CA PRO A 67 -10.02 -3.99 3.87
C PRO A 67 -9.37 -5.32 4.32
N LEU A 68 -8.04 -5.45 4.14
CA LEU A 68 -7.32 -6.65 4.56
C LEU A 68 -7.67 -7.07 6.00
N PRO A 69 -7.83 -8.35 6.25
CA PRO A 69 -7.49 -9.54 5.44
C PRO A 69 -8.49 -9.90 4.33
N TYR A 70 -9.62 -9.20 4.23
CA TYR A 70 -10.59 -9.39 3.15
C TYR A 70 -10.08 -8.78 1.85
N GLY A 71 -10.22 -9.51 0.73
CA GLY A 71 -9.87 -9.02 -0.59
C GLY A 71 -8.37 -9.01 -0.89
N ARG A 72 -7.61 -9.98 -0.39
CA ARG A 72 -6.22 -10.23 -0.83
C ARG A 72 -6.19 -10.58 -2.32
N GLY A 73 -5.04 -10.42 -2.95
CA GLY A 73 -4.83 -10.77 -4.35
C GLY A 73 -5.01 -9.62 -5.30
N ALA A 74 -5.40 -9.89 -6.55
CA ALA A 74 -5.40 -8.91 -7.63
C ALA A 74 -6.77 -8.28 -7.89
N SER A 75 -6.76 -7.12 -8.54
CA SER A 75 -7.99 -6.48 -9.05
C SER A 75 -9.02 -6.08 -7.97
N SER A 76 -8.57 -5.72 -6.78
CA SER A 76 -9.42 -5.48 -5.60
C SER A 76 -10.58 -4.51 -5.87
N ILE A 77 -10.32 -3.38 -6.52
CA ILE A 77 -11.36 -2.39 -6.83
C ILE A 77 -12.39 -2.95 -7.84
N LYS A 78 -11.93 -3.68 -8.86
CA LYS A 78 -12.83 -4.32 -9.83
C LYS A 78 -13.73 -5.36 -9.15
N TRP A 79 -13.19 -6.14 -8.22
CA TRP A 79 -13.96 -7.10 -7.45
C TRP A 79 -14.95 -6.43 -6.51
N ALA A 80 -14.57 -5.36 -5.84
CA ALA A 80 -15.47 -4.59 -4.99
C ALA A 80 -16.67 -4.05 -5.81
N TYR A 81 -16.42 -3.52 -7.00
CA TYR A 81 -17.49 -3.08 -7.91
C TYR A 81 -18.37 -4.23 -8.40
N ARG A 82 -17.78 -5.35 -8.78
CA ARG A 82 -18.54 -6.52 -9.26
C ARG A 82 -19.47 -7.10 -8.18
N ARG A 83 -19.05 -7.02 -6.91
CA ARG A 83 -19.83 -7.50 -5.77
C ARG A 83 -20.77 -6.45 -5.19
N HIS A 84 -20.77 -5.24 -5.71
CA HIS A 84 -21.51 -4.10 -5.15
C HIS A 84 -21.20 -3.87 -3.68
N GLU A 85 -19.92 -3.95 -3.31
CA GLU A 85 -19.47 -3.69 -1.95
C GLU A 85 -19.75 -2.23 -1.57
N PRO A 86 -20.24 -1.94 -0.36
CA PRO A 86 -20.50 -0.56 0.07
C PRO A 86 -19.22 0.23 0.35
N ILE A 87 -18.16 -0.49 0.71
CA ILE A 87 -16.87 0.08 1.11
C ILE A 87 -15.71 -0.71 0.51
N THR A 88 -14.56 -0.05 0.43
CA THR A 88 -13.24 -0.65 0.36
C THR A 88 -12.36 -0.04 1.45
N ALA A 89 -11.06 -0.22 1.38
CA ALA A 89 -10.13 0.44 2.29
C ALA A 89 -8.81 0.73 1.61
N ALA A 90 -8.14 1.75 2.11
CA ALA A 90 -6.73 2.01 1.83
C ALA A 90 -5.91 1.34 2.93
N THR A 91 -5.15 0.31 2.59
CA THR A 91 -4.37 -0.48 3.54
C THR A 91 -2.90 -0.46 3.18
N TRP A 92 -2.04 -0.03 4.12
CA TRP A 92 -0.61 -0.25 4.07
C TRP A 92 -0.26 -1.40 5.01
N PHE A 93 0.46 -2.40 4.52
CA PHE A 93 0.90 -3.54 5.30
C PHE A 93 2.38 -3.82 5.09
N TRP A 94 3.01 -4.43 6.07
CA TRP A 94 4.39 -4.84 6.01
C TRP A 94 4.52 -6.11 5.17
N ALA A 95 5.38 -6.07 4.18
CA ALA A 95 5.61 -7.24 3.32
C ALA A 95 6.17 -8.40 4.12
N ASP A 96 5.66 -9.58 3.85
CA ASP A 96 6.19 -10.87 4.29
C ASP A 96 6.33 -11.83 3.08
N ASN A 97 6.54 -13.11 3.32
CA ASN A 97 6.72 -14.10 2.26
C ASN A 97 5.40 -14.48 1.55
N GLY A 98 4.26 -14.07 2.06
CA GLY A 98 2.94 -14.37 1.51
C GLY A 98 2.45 -13.33 0.49
N TYR A 99 1.22 -13.53 0.03
CA TYR A 99 0.50 -12.57 -0.80
C TYR A 99 -0.49 -11.78 0.05
N ASP A 100 -0.21 -10.50 0.28
CA ASP A 100 -1.04 -9.58 1.05
C ASP A 100 -1.34 -10.07 2.49
N THR A 101 -0.41 -10.78 3.08
CA THR A 101 -0.59 -11.48 4.36
C THR A 101 0.11 -10.82 5.55
N GLY A 102 0.96 -9.84 5.30
CA GLY A 102 1.76 -9.20 6.34
C GLY A 102 0.95 -8.32 7.29
N ASP A 103 1.59 -7.94 8.38
CA ASP A 103 0.96 -7.12 9.42
C ASP A 103 0.49 -5.77 8.87
N ILE A 104 -0.72 -5.36 9.25
CA ILE A 104 -1.26 -4.06 8.85
C ILE A 104 -0.54 -2.96 9.62
N CYS A 105 -0.03 -1.97 8.88
CA CYS A 105 0.52 -0.75 9.44
C CYS A 105 -0.57 0.30 9.66
N GLU A 106 -1.30 0.64 8.59
CA GLU A 106 -2.42 1.59 8.65
C GLU A 106 -3.54 1.18 7.69
N GLN A 107 -4.76 1.47 8.08
CA GLN A 107 -5.94 1.18 7.27
C GLN A 107 -6.99 2.28 7.45
N GLU A 108 -7.61 2.68 6.35
CA GLU A 108 -8.70 3.66 6.33
C GLU A 108 -9.82 3.14 5.44
N VAL A 109 -11.04 3.07 5.98
CA VAL A 109 -12.21 2.67 5.22
C VAL A 109 -12.60 3.78 4.24
N VAL A 110 -12.89 3.40 3.00
CA VAL A 110 -13.30 4.30 1.92
C VAL A 110 -14.65 3.84 1.39
N ARG A 111 -15.66 4.72 1.47
CA ARG A 111 -16.98 4.46 0.87
C ARG A 111 -16.86 4.48 -0.64
N ILE A 112 -17.45 3.48 -1.31
CA ILE A 112 -17.44 3.41 -2.77
C ILE A 112 -18.51 4.35 -3.33
N ASP A 113 -18.10 5.19 -4.28
CA ASP A 113 -18.99 6.06 -5.05
C ASP A 113 -19.28 5.41 -6.42
N TYR A 114 -20.44 4.80 -6.53
CA TYR A 114 -20.86 4.11 -7.75
C TYR A 114 -21.26 5.03 -8.90
N GLU A 115 -21.31 6.34 -8.69
CA GLU A 115 -21.45 7.32 -9.79
C GLU A 115 -20.15 7.44 -10.58
N LEU A 116 -19.03 7.02 -9.97
CA LEU A 116 -17.71 7.00 -10.60
C LEU A 116 -17.40 5.60 -11.16
N ARG A 117 -16.70 5.57 -12.28
CA ARG A 117 -16.10 4.31 -12.78
C ARG A 117 -14.97 3.87 -11.84
N PRO A 118 -14.62 2.58 -11.81
CA PRO A 118 -13.56 2.07 -10.91
C PRO A 118 -12.25 2.85 -10.96
N ARG A 119 -11.81 3.27 -12.15
CA ARG A 119 -10.59 4.05 -12.31
C ARG A 119 -10.70 5.45 -11.70
N ASP A 120 -11.82 6.14 -11.96
CA ASP A 120 -12.05 7.49 -11.46
C ASP A 120 -12.20 7.48 -9.94
N PHE A 121 -12.90 6.48 -9.41
CA PHE A 121 -12.99 6.24 -7.96
C PHE A 121 -11.62 6.01 -7.33
N TYR A 122 -10.79 5.16 -7.95
CA TYR A 122 -9.43 4.91 -7.48
C TYR A 122 -8.61 6.20 -7.40
N GLU A 123 -8.62 6.99 -8.47
CA GLU A 123 -7.84 8.23 -8.52
C GLU A 123 -8.37 9.31 -7.58
N GLN A 124 -9.69 9.46 -7.43
CA GLN A 124 -10.31 10.55 -6.67
C GLN A 124 -10.49 10.23 -5.18
N HIS A 125 -10.63 8.97 -4.79
CA HIS A 125 -10.93 8.56 -3.41
C HIS A 125 -9.88 7.64 -2.80
N VAL A 126 -9.40 6.64 -3.53
CA VAL A 126 -8.45 5.66 -2.99
C VAL A 126 -7.05 6.24 -2.87
N ILE A 127 -6.55 6.94 -3.89
CA ILE A 127 -5.23 7.57 -3.84
C ILE A 127 -5.11 8.61 -2.72
N PRO A 128 -6.06 9.52 -2.51
CA PRO A 128 -6.00 10.42 -1.35
C PRO A 128 -6.01 9.69 0.01
N ALA A 129 -6.78 8.61 0.14
CA ALA A 129 -6.75 7.77 1.35
C ALA A 129 -5.42 7.03 1.51
N MET A 130 -4.82 6.57 0.39
CA MET A 130 -3.46 6.02 0.38
C MET A 130 -2.44 7.03 0.92
N GLN A 131 -2.53 8.29 0.52
CA GLN A 131 -1.65 9.35 0.99
C GLN A 131 -1.82 9.59 2.50
N ARG A 132 -3.05 9.73 2.99
CA ARG A 132 -3.34 9.93 4.42
C ARG A 132 -2.84 8.76 5.27
N THR A 133 -3.05 7.53 4.80
CA THR A 133 -2.57 6.33 5.51
C THR A 133 -1.05 6.22 5.47
N LEU A 134 -0.40 6.58 4.36
CA LEU A 134 1.06 6.65 4.29
C LEU A 134 1.63 7.66 5.29
N GLU A 135 1.04 8.83 5.41
CA GLU A 135 1.46 9.82 6.41
C GLU A 135 1.40 9.26 7.83
N ARG A 136 0.34 8.52 8.17
CA ARG A 136 0.24 7.88 9.49
C ARG A 136 1.29 6.79 9.69
N CYS A 137 1.58 5.97 8.66
CA CYS A 137 2.69 5.01 8.72
C CYS A 137 4.03 5.72 9.00
N LEU A 138 4.31 6.77 8.27
CA LEU A 138 5.56 7.53 8.42
C LEU A 138 5.66 8.24 9.77
N ASN A 139 4.54 8.71 10.32
CA ASN A 139 4.49 9.26 11.69
C ASN A 139 4.86 8.21 12.73
N GLY A 140 4.30 7.00 12.64
CA GLY A 140 4.63 5.90 13.54
C GLY A 140 6.11 5.53 13.47
N ILE A 141 6.67 5.47 12.27
CA ILE A 141 8.09 5.19 12.04
C ILE A 141 8.97 6.30 12.66
N LYS A 142 8.63 7.56 12.41
CA LYS A 142 9.35 8.72 12.96
C LYS A 142 9.37 8.70 14.50
N ASN A 143 8.27 8.29 15.11
CA ASN A 143 8.12 8.21 16.56
C ASN A 143 8.75 6.94 17.16
N GLY A 144 9.36 6.07 16.36
CA GLY A 144 9.96 4.83 16.81
C GLY A 144 8.96 3.72 17.18
N SER A 145 7.68 3.88 16.82
CA SER A 145 6.60 2.96 17.14
C SER A 145 5.75 2.67 15.88
N PRO A 146 6.31 2.07 14.83
CA PRO A 146 5.54 1.67 13.66
C PRO A 146 4.50 0.61 14.05
N ARG A 147 3.28 0.79 13.60
CA ARG A 147 2.21 -0.19 13.87
C ARG A 147 2.46 -1.48 13.10
N ARG A 148 2.20 -2.58 13.77
CA ARG A 148 2.22 -3.94 13.20
C ARG A 148 1.08 -4.73 13.82
N VAL A 149 -0.06 -4.78 13.13
CA VAL A 149 -1.24 -5.50 13.58
C VAL A 149 -1.39 -6.76 12.73
N PRO A 150 -1.21 -7.96 13.32
CA PRO A 150 -1.39 -9.21 12.59
C PRO A 150 -2.78 -9.32 11.96
N GLN A 151 -2.84 -9.81 10.73
CA GLN A 151 -4.12 -10.08 10.10
C GLN A 151 -4.77 -11.34 10.69
N VAL A 152 -6.09 -11.29 10.91
CA VAL A 152 -6.87 -12.45 11.35
C VAL A 152 -7.22 -13.29 10.12
N HIS A 153 -6.47 -14.35 9.88
CA HIS A 153 -6.58 -15.16 8.66
C HIS A 153 -7.94 -15.82 8.45
N GLU A 154 -8.69 -16.06 9.51
CA GLU A 154 -10.07 -16.59 9.43
C GLU A 154 -11.03 -15.69 8.64
N TYR A 155 -10.78 -14.39 8.59
CA TYR A 155 -11.58 -13.42 7.85
C TYR A 155 -11.00 -13.10 6.47
N SER A 156 -9.98 -13.83 6.05
CA SER A 156 -9.33 -13.57 4.76
C SER A 156 -10.15 -14.09 3.59
N SER A 157 -10.03 -13.40 2.47
CA SER A 157 -10.44 -13.87 1.16
C SER A 157 -9.33 -13.58 0.15
N PHE A 158 -9.33 -14.28 -0.96
CA PHE A 158 -8.34 -14.11 -2.02
C PHE A 158 -9.04 -13.98 -3.37
N ASP A 159 -8.71 -12.91 -4.09
CA ASP A 159 -9.29 -12.57 -5.38
C ASP A 159 -8.27 -12.77 -6.50
N LYS A 160 -8.68 -13.49 -7.54
CA LYS A 160 -7.85 -13.65 -8.74
C LYS A 160 -7.87 -12.41 -9.61
N LYS A 161 -6.89 -12.29 -10.48
CA LYS A 161 -6.86 -11.23 -11.50
C LYS A 161 -8.05 -11.36 -12.48
N ILE A 162 -8.71 -10.24 -12.73
CA ILE A 162 -9.79 -10.09 -13.72
C ILE A 162 -9.55 -8.91 -14.66
#